data_aca53db4132782dee2647a1a10e0afcf
#
_entry.id   aca53db4132782dee2647a1a10e0afcf
#
_cell.length_a   1.000
_cell.length_b   1.000
_cell.length_c   1.000
_cell.angle_alpha   90.00
_cell.angle_beta   90.00
_cell.angle_gamma   90.00
#
_symmetry.space_group_name_H-M   'P 1'
#
loop_
_entity.id
_entity.type
_entity.pdbx_description
1 polymer ?
#
loop_
_entity_poly.entity_id
_entity_poly.type
_entity_poly.pdbx_seq_one_letter_code
_entity_poly.pdbx_strand_id
1 'polypeptide(L)'
;FLATGTGTASGATFQATLAQAWGQLQVLFEDDEIGAVYFLNPLDVADYLASANITLQTAFGMTYVENFLGLGTVILNSSVPKGKIYATAKDNIVLYYIPVNGADLGEVFDFTTDATGYIGIHEEPDYTNMTASDTVINGMALFAERIDGVVVGSITPAVGG
;
A
#
# COMPACT_ATOMS: atom_id res chain seq x y z
N PHE A 1 -8.71 -4.94 4.58
CA PHE A 1 -7.98 -5.84 3.67
C PHE A 1 -6.66 -6.33 4.29
N LEU A 2 -5.73 -5.42 4.63
CA LEU A 2 -4.45 -5.78 5.25
C LEU A 2 -4.58 -6.46 6.63
N ALA A 3 -5.73 -6.30 7.30
CA ALA A 3 -5.99 -6.94 8.59
C ALA A 3 -6.31 -8.45 8.50
N THR A 4 -6.50 -8.98 7.29
CA THR A 4 -6.89 -10.38 7.05
C THR A 4 -5.74 -11.26 6.56
N GLY A 5 -4.51 -10.76 6.57
CA GLY A 5 -3.33 -11.56 6.22
C GLY A 5 -3.21 -12.81 7.09
N THR A 6 -2.76 -13.92 6.51
CA THR A 6 -2.71 -15.22 7.19
C THR A 6 -1.39 -15.48 7.91
N GLY A 7 -0.31 -14.83 7.47
CA GLY A 7 0.98 -14.90 8.14
C GLY A 7 1.01 -14.02 9.40
N THR A 8 1.62 -14.50 10.46
CA THR A 8 1.79 -13.73 11.71
C THR A 8 3.26 -13.65 12.10
N ALA A 9 3.70 -12.47 12.52
CA ALA A 9 5.02 -12.24 13.09
C ALA A 9 4.90 -11.47 14.41
N SER A 10 5.78 -11.72 15.36
CA SER A 10 5.80 -10.96 16.60
C SER A 10 7.23 -10.81 17.10
N GLY A 11 7.54 -9.68 17.73
CA GLY A 11 8.87 -9.41 18.28
C GLY A 11 8.85 -8.27 19.28
N ALA A 12 9.87 -8.20 20.13
CA ALA A 12 10.02 -7.15 21.13
C ALA A 12 10.37 -5.79 20.52
N THR A 13 10.93 -5.79 19.31
CA THR A 13 11.31 -4.58 18.56
C THR A 13 10.76 -4.66 17.15
N PHE A 14 10.67 -3.53 16.49
CA PHE A 14 10.22 -3.51 15.09
C PHE A 14 11.20 -4.29 14.17
N GLN A 15 12.52 -4.25 14.43
CA GLN A 15 13.50 -4.99 13.63
C GLN A 15 13.29 -6.50 13.74
N ALA A 16 13.06 -7.00 14.97
CA ALA A 16 12.81 -8.42 15.20
C ALA A 16 11.51 -8.88 14.51
N THR A 17 10.46 -8.08 14.62
CA THR A 17 9.17 -8.35 13.95
C THR A 17 9.31 -8.32 12.43
N LEU A 18 10.11 -7.39 11.93
CA LEU A 18 10.38 -7.23 10.50
C LEU A 18 11.16 -8.44 9.94
N ALA A 19 12.19 -8.89 10.66
CA ALA A 19 12.95 -10.08 10.30
C ALA A 19 12.10 -11.36 10.29
N GLN A 20 11.20 -11.51 11.26
CA GLN A 20 10.25 -12.62 11.29
C GLN A 20 9.24 -12.54 10.13
N ALA A 21 8.71 -11.34 9.83
CA ALA A 21 7.82 -11.15 8.71
C ALA A 21 8.52 -11.49 7.38
N TRP A 22 9.78 -11.10 7.22
CA TRP A 22 10.59 -11.48 6.08
C TRP A 22 10.74 -13.00 5.96
N GLY A 23 11.07 -13.69 7.05
CA GLY A 23 11.18 -15.15 7.07
C GLY A 23 9.87 -15.85 6.67
N GLN A 24 8.73 -15.33 7.13
CA GLN A 24 7.41 -15.84 6.73
C GLN A 24 7.16 -15.64 5.23
N LEU A 25 7.48 -14.47 4.69
CA LEU A 25 7.35 -14.22 3.25
C LEU A 25 8.26 -15.13 2.41
N GLN A 26 9.49 -15.38 2.85
CA GLN A 26 10.40 -16.31 2.16
C GLN A 26 9.82 -17.72 2.05
N VAL A 27 9.18 -18.21 3.13
CA VAL A 27 8.52 -19.52 3.12
C VAL A 27 7.29 -19.55 2.20
N LEU A 28 6.53 -18.45 2.14
CA LEU A 28 5.32 -18.38 1.32
C LEU A 28 5.58 -18.24 -0.19
N PHE A 29 6.77 -17.73 -0.55
CA PHE A 29 7.17 -17.46 -1.93
C PHE A 29 8.49 -18.15 -2.27
N GLU A 30 8.60 -19.45 -1.96
CA GLU A 30 9.84 -20.25 -1.99
C GLU A 30 10.64 -20.18 -3.30
N ASP A 31 10.00 -19.92 -4.43
CA ASP A 31 10.61 -20.00 -5.76
C ASP A 31 10.93 -18.63 -6.38
N ASP A 32 10.58 -17.52 -5.72
CA ASP A 32 10.71 -16.19 -6.31
C ASP A 32 11.70 -15.29 -5.54
N GLU A 33 12.52 -14.53 -6.26
CA GLU A 33 13.34 -13.47 -5.69
C GLU A 33 12.45 -12.33 -5.21
N ILE A 34 12.06 -12.39 -3.92
CA ILE A 34 11.01 -11.53 -3.37
C ILE A 34 11.57 -10.17 -2.98
N GLY A 35 11.12 -9.13 -3.66
CA GLY A 35 11.19 -7.78 -3.14
C GLY A 35 10.13 -7.60 -2.05
N ALA A 36 10.50 -7.73 -0.78
CA ALA A 36 9.55 -7.52 0.30
C ALA A 36 9.27 -6.03 0.52
N VAL A 37 8.00 -5.70 0.79
CA VAL A 37 7.53 -4.34 1.13
C VAL A 37 6.84 -4.38 2.48
N TYR A 38 7.20 -3.44 3.34
CA TYR A 38 6.69 -3.33 4.70
C TYR A 38 6.02 -1.97 4.90
N PHE A 39 4.87 -1.99 5.52
CA PHE A 39 4.15 -0.78 5.92
C PHE A 39 4.20 -0.65 7.44
N LEU A 40 4.76 0.45 7.94
CA LEU A 40 4.96 0.73 9.36
C LEU A 40 4.45 2.12 9.73
N ASN A 41 4.09 2.26 11.02
CA ASN A 41 3.83 3.59 11.56
C ASN A 41 5.16 4.33 11.81
N PRO A 42 5.30 5.60 11.40
CA PRO A 42 6.51 6.38 11.63
C PRO A 42 6.97 6.43 13.09
N LEU A 43 6.02 6.40 14.04
CA LEU A 43 6.34 6.43 15.48
C LEU A 43 7.05 5.17 15.97
N ASP A 44 6.85 4.02 15.31
CA ASP A 44 7.48 2.76 15.72
C ASP A 44 8.97 2.69 15.32
N VAL A 45 9.38 3.51 14.36
CA VAL A 45 10.77 3.57 13.87
C VAL A 45 11.49 4.86 14.22
N ALA A 46 10.80 5.82 14.86
CA ALA A 46 11.33 7.17 15.10
C ALA A 46 12.66 7.16 15.87
N ASP A 47 12.75 6.39 16.93
CA ASP A 47 13.95 6.30 17.77
C ASP A 47 15.12 5.69 17.01
N TYR A 48 14.84 4.72 16.14
CA TYR A 48 15.86 4.10 15.31
C TYR A 48 16.34 5.06 14.21
N LEU A 49 15.44 5.77 13.56
CA LEU A 49 15.80 6.77 12.54
C LEU A 49 16.63 7.91 13.14
N ALA A 50 16.38 8.29 14.39
CA ALA A 50 17.16 9.31 15.08
C ALA A 50 18.60 8.87 15.39
N SER A 51 18.81 7.56 15.61
CA SER A 51 20.12 6.99 15.96
C SER A 51 20.93 6.51 14.74
N ALA A 52 20.24 6.18 13.64
CA ALA A 52 20.82 5.64 12.43
C ALA A 52 20.91 6.72 11.34
N ASN A 53 22.05 6.79 10.65
CA ASN A 53 22.21 7.70 9.51
C ASN A 53 21.50 7.13 8.27
N ILE A 54 20.18 7.13 8.28
CA ILE A 54 19.33 6.60 7.20
C ILE A 54 18.78 7.74 6.38
N THR A 55 18.91 7.64 5.06
CA THR A 55 18.32 8.60 4.13
C THR A 55 16.88 8.20 3.85
N LEU A 56 15.95 9.06 4.27
CA LEU A 56 14.54 8.94 3.90
C LEU A 56 14.34 9.45 2.47
N GLN A 57 13.61 8.69 1.67
CA GLN A 57 13.21 9.08 0.33
C GLN A 57 11.71 9.42 0.35
N THR A 58 11.31 10.35 -0.51
CA THR A 58 9.91 10.74 -0.64
C THR A 58 9.51 10.69 -2.11
N ALA A 59 8.49 9.91 -2.41
CA ALA A 59 7.87 9.88 -3.73
C ALA A 59 6.36 9.75 -3.59
N PHE A 60 5.61 10.45 -4.44
CA PHE A 60 4.13 10.44 -4.46
C PHE A 60 3.49 10.71 -3.10
N GLY A 61 4.10 11.58 -2.28
CA GLY A 61 3.63 11.91 -0.94
C GLY A 61 3.86 10.83 0.13
N MET A 62 4.54 9.75 -0.20
CA MET A 62 4.94 8.69 0.74
C MET A 62 6.42 8.80 1.09
N THR A 63 6.73 8.54 2.36
CA THR A 63 8.12 8.43 2.83
C THR A 63 8.50 6.96 2.93
N TYR A 64 9.63 6.60 2.34
CA TYR A 64 10.10 5.22 2.31
C TYR A 64 11.62 5.11 2.47
N VAL A 65 12.08 3.92 2.80
CA VAL A 65 13.49 3.54 2.88
C VAL A 65 13.69 2.28 2.06
N GLU A 66 14.51 2.36 1.02
CA GLU A 66 14.89 1.20 0.23
C GLU A 66 15.92 0.34 0.96
N ASN A 67 15.86 -0.96 0.72
CA ASN A 67 16.81 -1.95 1.23
C ASN A 67 17.09 -1.82 2.74
N PHE A 68 16.02 -1.61 3.52
CA PHE A 68 16.12 -1.45 4.97
C PHE A 68 16.63 -2.74 5.62
N LEU A 69 17.77 -2.66 6.31
CA LEU A 69 18.46 -3.81 6.92
C LEU A 69 18.73 -4.99 5.95
N GLY A 70 18.74 -4.77 4.66
CA GLY A 70 18.86 -5.84 3.66
C GLY A 70 17.61 -6.71 3.50
N LEU A 71 16.48 -6.34 4.12
CA LEU A 71 15.26 -7.15 4.15
C LEU A 71 14.22 -6.69 3.11
N GLY A 72 14.33 -5.46 2.59
CA GLY A 72 13.39 -4.93 1.62
C GLY A 72 13.07 -3.46 1.81
N THR A 73 11.97 -3.00 1.21
CA THR A 73 11.56 -1.60 1.25
C THR A 73 10.56 -1.35 2.38
N VAL A 74 10.82 -0.38 3.21
CA VAL A 74 9.93 0.08 4.28
C VAL A 74 9.21 1.36 3.83
N ILE A 75 7.89 1.35 3.89
CA ILE A 75 7.02 2.50 3.61
C ILE A 75 6.42 2.97 4.94
N LEU A 76 6.66 4.24 5.26
CA LEU A 76 6.14 4.86 6.47
C LEU A 76 4.76 5.48 6.19
N ASN A 77 3.75 4.99 6.89
CA ASN A 77 2.38 5.47 6.73
C ASN A 77 1.69 5.60 8.09
N SER A 78 1.21 6.80 8.40
CA SER A 78 0.51 7.10 9.64
C SER A 78 -0.85 6.39 9.78
N SER A 79 -1.43 5.90 8.68
CA SER A 79 -2.65 5.09 8.71
C SER A 79 -2.42 3.67 9.22
N VAL A 80 -1.17 3.20 9.29
CA VAL A 80 -0.82 1.93 9.93
C VAL A 80 -0.94 2.10 11.44
N PRO A 81 -1.71 1.24 12.15
CA PRO A 81 -1.79 1.31 13.60
C PRO A 81 -0.42 1.14 14.25
N LYS A 82 -0.13 1.94 15.29
CA LYS A 82 1.09 1.80 16.07
C LYS A 82 1.24 0.37 16.62
N GLY A 83 2.43 -0.17 16.56
CA GLY A 83 2.71 -1.53 16.99
C GLY A 83 2.32 -2.62 15.99
N LYS A 84 1.93 -2.24 14.77
CA LYS A 84 1.61 -3.17 13.68
C LYS A 84 2.55 -2.99 12.49
N ILE A 85 2.88 -4.11 11.87
CA ILE A 85 3.62 -4.17 10.61
C ILE A 85 2.78 -4.97 9.63
N TYR A 86 2.62 -4.46 8.43
CA TYR A 86 2.05 -5.21 7.32
C TYR A 86 3.16 -5.46 6.30
N ALA A 87 3.36 -6.71 5.94
CA ALA A 87 4.41 -7.12 5.02
C ALA A 87 3.84 -7.95 3.88
N THR A 88 4.34 -7.73 2.67
CA THR A 88 3.96 -8.50 1.48
C THR A 88 5.07 -8.47 0.45
N ALA A 89 5.00 -9.34 -0.55
CA ALA A 89 5.85 -9.24 -1.73
C ALA A 89 5.44 -8.03 -2.58
N LYS A 90 6.41 -7.38 -3.22
CA LYS A 90 6.20 -6.18 -4.03
C LYS A 90 5.14 -6.40 -5.12
N ASP A 91 5.17 -7.55 -5.77
CA ASP A 91 4.27 -7.86 -6.90
C ASP A 91 2.95 -8.49 -6.46
N ASN A 92 2.77 -8.72 -5.15
CA ASN A 92 1.52 -9.27 -4.61
C ASN A 92 0.39 -8.23 -4.52
N ILE A 93 0.69 -6.95 -4.62
CA ILE A 93 -0.34 -5.89 -4.62
C ILE A 93 -0.49 -5.36 -6.04
N VAL A 94 -1.65 -5.60 -6.62
CA VAL A 94 -1.97 -5.21 -8.00
C VAL A 94 -3.11 -4.22 -8.01
N LEU A 95 -2.92 -3.14 -8.78
CA LEU A 95 -3.96 -2.18 -9.06
C LEU A 95 -4.70 -2.59 -10.34
N TYR A 96 -5.94 -3.00 -10.19
CA TYR A 96 -6.85 -3.22 -11.31
C TYR A 96 -7.63 -1.94 -11.61
N TYR A 97 -7.78 -1.64 -12.86
CA TYR A 97 -8.55 -0.49 -13.33
C TYR A 97 -9.39 -0.87 -14.55
N ILE A 98 -10.53 -0.22 -14.68
CA ILE A 98 -11.40 -0.33 -15.87
C ILE A 98 -11.16 0.95 -16.67
N PRO A 99 -10.57 0.86 -17.88
CA PRO A 99 -10.40 2.03 -18.72
C PRO A 99 -11.79 2.50 -19.17
N VAL A 100 -12.09 3.77 -18.95
CA VAL A 100 -13.40 4.35 -19.28
C VAL A 100 -13.65 4.31 -20.80
N ASN A 101 -12.59 4.43 -21.61
CA ASN A 101 -12.65 4.39 -23.08
C ASN A 101 -12.92 3.00 -23.66
N GLY A 102 -12.70 1.93 -22.91
CA GLY A 102 -12.84 0.54 -23.39
C GLY A 102 -14.06 -0.19 -22.85
N ALA A 103 -14.79 0.43 -21.93
CA ALA A 103 -16.02 -0.13 -21.41
C ALA A 103 -17.21 0.33 -22.27
N ASP A 104 -18.24 -0.51 -22.37
CA ASP A 104 -19.54 -0.19 -23.00
C ASP A 104 -20.21 1.08 -22.44
N LEU A 105 -19.65 1.63 -21.37
CA LEU A 105 -20.06 2.89 -20.75
C LEU A 105 -19.90 4.08 -21.69
N GLY A 106 -18.91 4.10 -22.56
CA GLY A 106 -18.70 5.17 -23.55
C GLY A 106 -19.76 5.23 -24.64
N GLU A 107 -20.52 4.13 -24.87
CA GLU A 107 -21.66 4.13 -25.80
C GLU A 107 -22.95 4.70 -25.17
N VAL A 108 -23.02 4.70 -23.83
CA VAL A 108 -24.22 5.15 -23.10
C VAL A 108 -24.06 6.56 -22.56
N PHE A 109 -22.84 6.96 -22.24
CA PHE A 109 -22.53 8.27 -21.65
C PHE A 109 -21.40 8.95 -22.41
N ASP A 110 -21.56 10.22 -22.66
CA ASP A 110 -20.55 11.06 -23.31
C ASP A 110 -19.53 11.53 -22.24
N PHE A 111 -18.44 10.74 -22.10
CA PHE A 111 -17.37 11.07 -21.17
C PHE A 111 -16.15 11.64 -21.89
N THR A 112 -15.62 12.73 -21.38
CA THR A 112 -14.24 13.12 -21.62
C THR A 112 -13.35 12.37 -20.65
N THR A 113 -12.18 11.90 -21.10
CA THR A 113 -11.24 11.20 -20.24
C THR A 113 -10.03 12.06 -19.96
N ASP A 114 -9.44 11.85 -18.77
CA ASP A 114 -8.12 12.39 -18.46
C ASP A 114 -7.03 11.77 -19.35
N ALA A 115 -5.81 12.29 -19.25
CA ALA A 115 -4.67 11.80 -20.04
C ALA A 115 -4.32 10.32 -19.81
N THR A 116 -4.75 9.74 -18.69
CA THR A 116 -4.53 8.34 -18.33
C THR A 116 -5.59 7.40 -18.89
N GLY A 117 -6.77 7.91 -19.26
CA GLY A 117 -7.92 7.12 -19.70
C GLY A 117 -8.66 6.37 -18.60
N TYR A 118 -8.32 6.61 -17.32
CA TYR A 118 -8.88 5.90 -16.15
C TYR A 118 -9.96 6.70 -15.44
N ILE A 119 -10.02 8.00 -15.67
CA ILE A 119 -10.99 8.90 -15.07
C ILE A 119 -11.87 9.44 -16.19
N GLY A 120 -13.17 9.16 -16.09
CA GLY A 120 -14.18 9.73 -16.96
C GLY A 120 -14.81 10.95 -16.32
N ILE A 121 -15.00 12.01 -17.09
CA ILE A 121 -15.66 13.24 -16.66
C ILE A 121 -16.83 13.47 -17.60
N HIS A 122 -18.03 13.56 -17.05
CA HIS A 122 -19.24 13.95 -17.76
C HIS A 122 -19.70 15.30 -17.24
N GLU A 123 -19.77 16.28 -18.13
CA GLU A 123 -20.25 17.63 -17.84
C GLU A 123 -21.68 17.79 -18.36
N GLU A 124 -22.61 18.14 -17.50
CA GLU A 124 -24.00 18.42 -17.86
C GLU A 124 -24.32 19.90 -17.57
N PRO A 125 -24.27 20.78 -18.58
CA PRO A 125 -24.59 22.19 -18.40
C PRO A 125 -26.12 22.41 -18.35
N ASP A 126 -26.61 23.09 -17.32
CA ASP A 126 -27.98 23.59 -17.24
C ASP A 126 -27.99 25.06 -17.57
N TYR A 127 -28.33 25.37 -18.83
CA TYR A 127 -28.38 26.75 -19.32
C TYR A 127 -29.55 27.56 -18.75
N THR A 128 -30.56 26.89 -18.17
CA THR A 128 -31.72 27.57 -17.59
C THR A 128 -31.37 28.19 -16.26
N ASN A 129 -30.62 27.47 -15.44
CA ASN A 129 -30.20 27.92 -14.12
C ASN A 129 -28.76 28.42 -14.09
N MET A 130 -28.07 28.45 -15.23
CA MET A 130 -26.66 28.86 -15.33
C MET A 130 -25.75 28.07 -14.37
N THR A 131 -26.00 26.76 -14.24
CA THR A 131 -25.23 25.82 -13.44
C THR A 131 -24.63 24.72 -14.31
N ALA A 132 -23.57 24.09 -13.84
CA ALA A 132 -23.01 22.87 -14.44
C ALA A 132 -22.91 21.80 -13.35
N SER A 133 -23.17 20.57 -13.75
CA SER A 133 -23.00 19.38 -12.91
C SER A 133 -21.91 18.52 -13.52
N ASP A 134 -20.85 18.25 -12.75
CA ASP A 134 -19.76 17.39 -13.18
C ASP A 134 -19.86 16.03 -12.47
N THR A 135 -19.92 14.96 -13.26
CA THR A 135 -19.89 13.59 -12.74
C THR A 135 -18.54 12.97 -13.06
N VAL A 136 -17.81 12.58 -12.04
CA VAL A 136 -16.51 11.89 -12.17
C VAL A 136 -16.69 10.41 -11.92
N ILE A 137 -16.27 9.60 -12.87
CA ILE A 137 -16.30 8.13 -12.78
C ILE A 137 -14.88 7.60 -12.77
N ASN A 138 -14.61 6.73 -11.82
CA ASN A 138 -13.33 6.06 -11.67
C ASN A 138 -13.59 4.61 -11.23
N GLY A 139 -13.08 3.66 -12.00
CA GLY A 139 -13.16 2.22 -11.71
C GLY A 139 -11.79 1.65 -11.36
N MET A 140 -11.31 1.92 -10.14
CA MET A 140 -10.05 1.34 -9.65
C MET A 140 -10.28 0.47 -8.42
N ALA A 141 -9.56 -0.64 -8.34
CA ALA A 141 -9.54 -1.49 -7.15
C ALA A 141 -8.14 -2.06 -6.91
N LEU A 142 -7.72 -2.04 -5.66
CA LEU A 142 -6.44 -2.59 -5.21
C LEU A 142 -6.69 -3.98 -4.63
N PHE A 143 -5.98 -4.97 -5.14
CA PHE A 143 -6.07 -6.36 -4.68
C PHE A 143 -4.70 -6.92 -4.33
N ALA A 144 -4.67 -7.88 -3.39
CA ALA A 144 -3.56 -8.81 -3.30
C ALA A 144 -3.89 -10.04 -4.15
N GLU A 145 -2.97 -10.45 -5.02
CA GLU A 145 -3.14 -11.66 -5.82
C GLU A 145 -3.19 -12.90 -4.92
N ARG A 146 -2.35 -12.91 -3.89
CA ARG A 146 -2.36 -13.94 -2.85
C ARG A 146 -2.66 -13.31 -1.49
N ILE A 147 -3.81 -13.62 -0.91
CA ILE A 147 -4.19 -13.15 0.44
C ILE A 147 -3.29 -13.79 1.51
N ASP A 148 -2.88 -15.03 1.31
CA ASP A 148 -1.93 -15.75 2.15
C ASP A 148 -0.50 -15.14 2.08
N GLY A 149 -0.18 -14.41 1.03
CA GLY A 149 1.06 -13.65 0.86
C GLY A 149 1.14 -12.33 1.65
N VAL A 150 0.20 -12.07 2.56
CA VAL A 150 0.24 -10.90 3.44
C VAL A 150 0.51 -11.33 4.87
N VAL A 151 1.58 -10.80 5.47
CA VAL A 151 1.98 -11.07 6.85
C VAL A 151 1.62 -9.88 7.73
N VAL A 152 0.95 -10.14 8.85
CA VAL A 152 0.65 -9.13 9.87
C VAL A 152 1.58 -9.32 11.05
N GLY A 153 2.46 -8.36 11.27
CA GLY A 153 3.37 -8.31 12.41
C GLY A 153 2.79 -7.52 13.58
N SER A 154 3.13 -7.94 14.78
CA SER A 154 2.83 -7.20 16.02
C SER A 154 4.12 -6.94 16.79
N ILE A 155 4.39 -5.67 17.08
CA ILE A 155 5.49 -5.26 17.96
C ILE A 155 4.97 -5.35 19.38
N THR A 156 5.52 -6.28 20.16
CA THR A 156 5.17 -6.46 21.57
C THR A 156 6.39 -6.08 22.39
N PRO A 157 6.48 -4.85 22.89
CA PRO A 157 7.58 -4.45 23.77
C PRO A 157 7.65 -5.40 24.96
N ALA A 158 8.86 -5.77 25.37
CA ALA A 158 9.02 -6.52 26.61
C ALA A 158 8.36 -5.72 27.74
N VAL A 159 7.44 -6.33 28.45
CA VAL A 159 6.85 -5.72 29.64
C VAL A 159 8.01 -5.50 30.60
N GLY A 160 8.36 -4.23 30.83
CA GLY A 160 9.44 -3.86 31.73
C GLY A 160 9.17 -4.45 33.11
N GLY A 161 10.09 -5.27 33.59
CA GLY A 161 10.08 -5.75 34.96
C GLY A 161 10.43 -4.62 35.93
#